data_a43a3292faa16267cc235a0a53a8c6f6
#
_entry.id   a43a3292faa16267cc235a0a53a8c6f6
#
_cell.length_a   1.000
_cell.length_b   1.000
_cell.length_c   1.000
_cell.angle_alpha   90.00
_cell.angle_beta   90.00
_cell.angle_gamma   90.00
#
_symmetry.space_group_name_H-M   'P 1'
#
loop_
_entity.id
_entity.type
_entity.pdbx_description
1 polymer ?
#
loop_
_entity_poly.entity_id
_entity_poly.type
_entity_poly.pdbx_seq_one_letter_code
_entity_poly.pdbx_strand_id
1 'polypeptide(L)'
;MNKPLIYEPMTAFTDLLIFGLGLYFARELYGIYVTKLMSVHVHFIMVFFFMGLAGLLGALSHGIGPHFPQSVHTFIWRITLYCIGLSTFSMLMGGLYHIVSYNTMDWLKWLPFLALVVYLVAVTRNDNFKTVVRFYTPAMTLVLLMMLYSWLRFQGAGTVWIITSILVAFSGAIVQQSGFALHKHFNHNDIYHVIQMGGMYLMYRGVIILKDFVHIH
;
A
#
# COMPACT_ATOMS: atom_id res chain seq x y z
N MET A 1 -18.47 -20.65 -27.05
CA MET A 1 -17.27 -20.91 -26.25
C MET A 1 -17.65 -20.83 -24.77
N ASN A 2 -17.37 -21.85 -23.98
CA ASN A 2 -17.62 -21.80 -22.53
C ASN A 2 -16.70 -20.75 -21.89
N LYS A 3 -17.27 -19.86 -21.10
CA LYS A 3 -16.47 -18.89 -20.30
C LYS A 3 -15.58 -19.64 -19.31
N PRO A 4 -14.31 -19.26 -19.11
CA PRO A 4 -13.46 -19.90 -18.11
C PRO A 4 -14.03 -19.67 -16.70
N LEU A 5 -13.82 -20.62 -15.80
CA LEU A 5 -14.24 -20.48 -14.39
C LEU A 5 -13.52 -19.34 -13.69
N ILE A 6 -12.22 -19.19 -13.96
CA ILE A 6 -11.35 -18.09 -13.46
C ILE A 6 -10.66 -17.46 -14.66
N TYR A 7 -10.74 -16.13 -14.80
CA TYR A 7 -10.22 -15.40 -15.96
C TYR A 7 -8.70 -15.19 -15.90
N GLU A 8 -8.18 -14.68 -14.81
CA GLU A 8 -6.76 -14.42 -14.58
C GLU A 8 -6.28 -15.19 -13.33
N PRO A 9 -6.12 -16.53 -13.41
CA PRO A 9 -5.93 -17.37 -12.23
C PRO A 9 -4.65 -17.04 -11.46
N MET A 10 -3.55 -16.69 -12.15
CA MET A 10 -2.28 -16.34 -11.48
C MET A 10 -2.38 -14.98 -10.80
N THR A 11 -2.97 -13.99 -11.46
CA THR A 11 -3.19 -12.66 -10.88
C THR A 11 -4.09 -12.76 -9.64
N ALA A 12 -5.21 -13.49 -9.73
CA ALA A 12 -6.08 -13.72 -8.58
C ALA A 12 -5.36 -14.47 -7.44
N PHE A 13 -4.51 -15.45 -7.76
CA PHE A 13 -3.73 -16.17 -6.76
C PHE A 13 -2.70 -15.26 -6.07
N THR A 14 -1.95 -14.47 -6.83
CA THR A 14 -0.96 -13.54 -6.26
C THR A 14 -1.62 -12.42 -5.44
N ASP A 15 -2.80 -11.95 -5.84
CA ASP A 15 -3.63 -11.04 -5.05
C ASP A 15 -4.06 -11.66 -3.70
N LEU A 16 -4.48 -12.94 -3.68
CA LEU A 16 -4.80 -13.65 -2.44
C LEU A 16 -3.58 -13.82 -1.52
N LEU A 17 -2.37 -13.97 -2.09
CA LEU A 17 -1.15 -13.97 -1.28
C LEU A 17 -0.90 -12.60 -0.65
N ILE A 18 -1.12 -11.48 -1.38
CA ILE A 18 -1.05 -10.12 -0.84
C ILE A 18 -2.07 -9.94 0.31
N PHE A 19 -3.29 -10.46 0.13
CA PHE A 19 -4.30 -10.44 1.20
C PHE A 19 -3.81 -11.15 2.46
N GLY A 20 -3.32 -12.39 2.32
CA GLY A 20 -2.82 -13.17 3.45
C GLY A 20 -1.64 -12.49 4.17
N LEU A 21 -0.66 -11.99 3.40
CA LEU A 21 0.49 -11.26 3.95
C LEU A 21 0.08 -9.94 4.60
N GLY A 22 -0.86 -9.21 4.00
CA GLY A 22 -1.37 -7.95 4.57
C GLY A 22 -1.99 -8.17 5.95
N LEU A 23 -2.87 -9.18 6.09
CA LEU A 23 -3.47 -9.52 7.38
C LEU A 23 -2.42 -10.03 8.39
N TYR A 24 -1.48 -10.85 7.95
CA TYR A 24 -0.41 -11.36 8.81
C TYR A 24 0.43 -10.21 9.38
N PHE A 25 0.94 -9.31 8.53
CA PHE A 25 1.75 -8.18 8.99
C PHE A 25 0.95 -7.19 9.84
N ALA A 26 -0.31 -6.94 9.50
CA ALA A 26 -1.18 -6.09 10.33
C ALA A 26 -1.36 -6.68 11.73
N ARG A 27 -1.59 -8.00 11.84
CA ARG A 27 -1.72 -8.69 13.12
C ARG A 27 -0.43 -8.63 13.94
N GLU A 28 0.72 -8.91 13.32
CA GLU A 28 2.01 -8.88 14.00
C GLU A 28 2.33 -7.47 14.53
N LEU A 29 2.08 -6.44 13.71
CA LEU A 29 2.24 -5.04 14.13
C LEU A 29 1.26 -4.63 15.24
N TYR A 30 0.05 -5.18 15.25
CA TYR A 30 -0.89 -4.96 16.35
C TYR A 30 -0.34 -5.48 17.69
N GLY A 31 0.29 -6.65 17.69
CA GLY A 31 0.98 -7.18 18.88
C GLY A 31 2.09 -6.24 19.39
N ILE A 32 2.85 -5.61 18.47
CA ILE A 32 3.86 -4.62 18.81
C ILE A 32 3.22 -3.32 19.33
N TYR A 33 2.16 -2.86 18.66
CA TYR A 33 1.43 -1.65 19.08
C TYR A 33 0.90 -1.75 20.51
N VAL A 34 0.30 -2.87 20.90
CA VAL A 34 -0.25 -3.07 22.26
C VAL A 34 0.84 -2.91 23.34
N THR A 35 2.10 -3.21 23.02
CA THR A 35 3.21 -3.08 23.98
C THR A 35 3.88 -1.71 23.96
N LYS A 36 3.96 -1.07 22.78
CA LYS A 36 4.71 0.19 22.58
C LYS A 36 3.83 1.44 22.53
N LEU A 37 2.55 1.30 22.19
CA LEU A 37 1.55 2.38 22.07
C LEU A 37 1.99 3.54 21.16
N MET A 38 2.75 3.26 20.10
CA MET A 38 3.25 4.28 19.16
C MET A 38 2.28 4.48 18.00
N SER A 39 2.02 5.75 17.64
CA SER A 39 1.10 6.13 16.56
C SER A 39 1.55 5.61 15.19
N VAL A 40 2.85 5.58 14.95
CA VAL A 40 3.44 5.03 13.72
C VAL A 40 2.96 3.59 13.48
N HIS A 41 2.91 2.75 14.52
CA HIS A 41 2.46 1.36 14.36
C HIS A 41 0.99 1.27 13.96
N VAL A 42 0.10 2.10 14.55
CA VAL A 42 -1.33 2.14 14.18
C VAL A 42 -1.50 2.41 12.69
N HIS A 43 -0.79 3.42 12.19
CA HIS A 43 -0.90 3.78 10.78
C HIS A 43 -0.36 2.69 9.85
N PHE A 44 0.74 2.04 10.20
CA PHE A 44 1.26 0.93 9.38
C PHE A 44 0.43 -0.36 9.52
N ILE A 45 -0.26 -0.60 10.63
CA ILE A 45 -1.29 -1.63 10.71
C ILE A 45 -2.37 -1.37 9.65
N MET A 46 -2.85 -0.12 9.54
CA MET A 46 -3.85 0.27 8.53
C MET A 46 -3.29 0.16 7.10
N VAL A 47 -1.99 0.47 6.88
CA VAL A 47 -1.33 0.24 5.58
C VAL A 47 -1.50 -1.22 5.15
N PHE A 48 -1.06 -2.16 5.99
CA PHE A 48 -1.10 -3.58 5.65
C PHE A 48 -2.53 -4.12 5.57
N PHE A 49 -3.42 -3.68 6.45
CA PHE A 49 -4.83 -4.08 6.43
C PHE A 49 -5.50 -3.67 5.11
N PHE A 50 -5.40 -2.40 4.71
CA PHE A 50 -6.01 -1.93 3.47
C PHE A 50 -5.32 -2.49 2.22
N MET A 51 -4.01 -2.72 2.25
CA MET A 51 -3.29 -3.40 1.19
C MET A 51 -3.78 -4.85 1.02
N GLY A 52 -3.97 -5.58 2.14
CA GLY A 52 -4.56 -6.91 2.12
C GLY A 52 -5.99 -6.90 1.58
N LEU A 53 -6.83 -5.96 2.05
CA LEU A 53 -8.20 -5.85 1.56
C LEU A 53 -8.26 -5.51 0.06
N ALA A 54 -7.36 -4.65 -0.42
CA ALA A 54 -7.21 -4.38 -1.85
C ALA A 54 -6.84 -5.65 -2.63
N GLY A 55 -5.94 -6.50 -2.09
CA GLY A 55 -5.60 -7.79 -2.67
C GLY A 55 -6.80 -8.73 -2.74
N LEU A 56 -7.59 -8.86 -1.67
CA LEU A 56 -8.81 -9.69 -1.70
C LEU A 56 -9.79 -9.23 -2.79
N LEU A 57 -10.04 -7.93 -2.88
CA LEU A 57 -10.94 -7.35 -3.87
C LEU A 57 -10.36 -7.42 -5.28
N GLY A 58 -9.04 -7.29 -5.43
CA GLY A 58 -8.31 -7.53 -6.67
C GLY A 58 -8.47 -8.97 -7.15
N ALA A 59 -8.29 -9.94 -6.26
CA ALA A 59 -8.49 -11.36 -6.58
C ALA A 59 -9.92 -11.65 -7.07
N LEU A 60 -10.93 -11.04 -6.44
CA LEU A 60 -12.32 -11.15 -6.90
C LEU A 60 -12.51 -10.50 -8.28
N SER A 61 -11.94 -9.32 -8.49
CA SER A 61 -12.05 -8.58 -9.76
C SER A 61 -11.38 -9.33 -10.92
N HIS A 62 -10.14 -9.81 -10.74
CA HIS A 62 -9.36 -10.52 -11.73
C HIS A 62 -9.84 -11.96 -11.94
N GLY A 63 -10.23 -12.65 -10.86
CA GLY A 63 -10.62 -14.06 -10.92
C GLY A 63 -12.02 -14.27 -11.49
N ILE A 64 -13.02 -13.70 -10.87
CA ILE A 64 -14.43 -13.96 -11.17
C ILE A 64 -15.23 -12.69 -11.54
N GLY A 65 -14.62 -11.52 -11.51
CA GLY A 65 -15.25 -10.24 -11.83
C GLY A 65 -16.03 -10.24 -13.14
N PRO A 66 -15.50 -10.81 -14.25
CA PRO A 66 -16.22 -10.88 -15.52
C PRO A 66 -17.49 -11.76 -15.53
N HIS A 67 -17.76 -12.53 -14.46
CA HIS A 67 -19.03 -13.25 -14.30
C HIS A 67 -20.12 -12.36 -13.69
N PHE A 68 -19.76 -11.29 -13.00
CA PHE A 68 -20.72 -10.36 -12.40
C PHE A 68 -21.31 -9.39 -13.42
N PRO A 69 -22.49 -8.81 -13.14
CA PRO A 69 -22.96 -7.64 -13.87
C PRO A 69 -21.91 -6.51 -13.83
N GLN A 70 -21.81 -5.75 -14.92
CA GLN A 70 -20.80 -4.67 -15.02
C GLN A 70 -20.82 -3.69 -13.84
N SER A 71 -21.99 -3.37 -13.30
CA SER A 71 -22.13 -2.49 -12.13
C SER A 71 -21.48 -3.05 -10.88
N VAL A 72 -21.63 -4.36 -10.64
CA VAL A 72 -21.01 -5.06 -9.49
C VAL A 72 -19.50 -5.14 -9.66
N HIS A 73 -19.01 -5.50 -10.85
CA HIS A 73 -17.58 -5.52 -11.13
C HIS A 73 -16.94 -4.14 -10.96
N THR A 74 -17.55 -3.10 -11.52
CA THR A 74 -17.09 -1.71 -11.33
C THR A 74 -17.11 -1.30 -9.85
N PHE A 75 -18.11 -1.71 -9.07
CA PHE A 75 -18.18 -1.44 -7.65
C PHE A 75 -17.01 -2.10 -6.88
N ILE A 76 -16.76 -3.41 -7.11
CA ILE A 76 -15.63 -4.13 -6.51
C ILE A 76 -14.31 -3.43 -6.84
N TRP A 77 -14.11 -3.09 -8.12
CA TRP A 77 -12.92 -2.39 -8.58
C TRP A 77 -12.73 -1.03 -7.87
N ARG A 78 -13.78 -0.21 -7.77
CA ARG A 78 -13.70 1.09 -7.07
C ARG A 78 -13.33 0.94 -5.60
N ILE A 79 -13.90 -0.04 -4.90
CA ILE A 79 -13.52 -0.29 -3.51
C ILE A 79 -12.06 -0.73 -3.40
N THR A 80 -11.54 -1.52 -4.36
CA THR A 80 -10.12 -1.84 -4.44
C THR A 80 -9.28 -0.56 -4.49
N LEU A 81 -9.63 0.37 -5.38
CA LEU A 81 -8.93 1.64 -5.50
C LEU A 81 -9.02 2.48 -4.22
N TYR A 82 -10.18 2.51 -3.56
CA TYR A 82 -10.33 3.21 -2.27
C TYR A 82 -9.43 2.62 -1.19
N CYS A 83 -9.32 1.30 -1.12
CA CYS A 83 -8.41 0.63 -0.18
C CYS A 83 -6.94 1.03 -0.44
N ILE A 84 -6.52 1.13 -1.71
CA ILE A 84 -5.17 1.60 -2.05
C ILE A 84 -4.96 3.05 -1.57
N GLY A 85 -5.96 3.92 -1.75
CA GLY A 85 -5.90 5.30 -1.26
C GLY A 85 -5.81 5.41 0.26
N LEU A 86 -6.58 4.60 0.99
CA LEU A 86 -6.54 4.54 2.45
C LEU A 86 -5.21 3.98 2.97
N SER A 87 -4.64 2.98 2.29
CA SER A 87 -3.30 2.47 2.58
C SER A 87 -2.25 3.58 2.38
N THR A 88 -2.31 4.29 1.25
CA THR A 88 -1.39 5.39 0.92
C THR A 88 -1.48 6.54 1.93
N PHE A 89 -2.70 6.95 2.30
CA PHE A 89 -2.93 7.94 3.35
C PHE A 89 -2.33 7.50 4.69
N SER A 90 -2.58 6.26 5.08
CA SER A 90 -2.05 5.72 6.34
C SER A 90 -0.53 5.70 6.35
N MET A 91 0.10 5.39 5.21
CA MET A 91 1.56 5.42 5.06
C MET A 91 2.12 6.85 5.20
N LEU A 92 1.47 7.86 4.61
CA LEU A 92 1.84 9.28 4.81
C LEU A 92 1.73 9.67 6.28
N MET A 93 0.63 9.33 6.94
CA MET A 93 0.43 9.60 8.36
C MET A 93 1.50 8.94 9.22
N GLY A 94 1.81 7.65 8.99
CA GLY A 94 2.89 6.95 9.70
C GLY A 94 4.25 7.62 9.49
N GLY A 95 4.56 8.04 8.26
CA GLY A 95 5.78 8.80 7.96
C GLY A 95 5.84 10.13 8.71
N LEU A 96 4.74 10.86 8.78
CA LEU A 96 4.65 12.13 9.51
C LEU A 96 4.83 11.92 11.02
N TYR A 97 4.15 10.96 11.65
CA TYR A 97 4.34 10.65 13.08
C TYR A 97 5.79 10.30 13.42
N HIS A 98 6.52 9.75 12.47
CA HIS A 98 7.94 9.46 12.65
C HIS A 98 8.84 10.69 12.63
N ILE A 99 8.52 11.75 11.84
CA ILE A 99 9.45 12.88 11.62
C ILE A 99 9.03 14.19 12.25
N VAL A 100 7.81 14.31 12.77
CA VAL A 100 7.32 15.56 13.38
C VAL A 100 6.70 15.33 14.76
N SER A 101 6.76 16.37 15.61
CA SER A 101 6.14 16.34 16.94
C SER A 101 4.61 16.26 16.87
N TYR A 102 3.98 15.80 17.93
CA TYR A 102 2.52 15.75 18.02
C TYR A 102 1.86 17.12 17.84
N ASN A 103 2.45 18.20 18.39
CA ASN A 103 1.95 19.57 18.21
C ASN A 103 1.93 19.97 16.73
N THR A 104 2.94 19.57 15.96
CA THR A 104 3.01 19.81 14.52
C THR A 104 1.98 18.96 13.77
N MET A 105 1.73 17.73 14.24
CA MET A 105 0.73 16.84 13.66
C MET A 105 -0.69 17.39 13.74
N ASP A 106 -1.04 18.19 14.75
CA ASP A 106 -2.37 18.79 14.90
C ASP A 106 -2.78 19.62 13.68
N TRP A 107 -1.82 20.22 13.02
CA TRP A 107 -2.03 20.99 11.80
C TRP A 107 -1.73 20.18 10.54
N LEU A 108 -0.62 19.48 10.53
CA LEU A 108 -0.08 18.85 9.33
C LEU A 108 -0.94 17.68 8.84
N LYS A 109 -1.63 16.95 9.74
CA LYS A 109 -2.53 15.82 9.40
C LYS A 109 -3.62 16.18 8.39
N TRP A 110 -4.02 17.45 8.33
CA TRP A 110 -5.08 17.90 7.42
C TRP A 110 -4.67 17.90 5.95
N LEU A 111 -3.36 18.01 5.64
CA LEU A 111 -2.87 17.94 4.26
C LEU A 111 -3.05 16.55 3.64
N PRO A 112 -2.55 15.44 4.25
CA PRO A 112 -2.83 14.10 3.75
C PRO A 112 -4.33 13.77 3.73
N PHE A 113 -5.09 14.26 4.72
CA PHE A 113 -6.53 14.05 4.75
C PHE A 113 -7.23 14.72 3.56
N LEU A 114 -6.93 15.97 3.28
CA LEU A 114 -7.49 16.67 2.10
C LEU A 114 -7.07 15.98 0.80
N ALA A 115 -5.80 15.57 0.68
CA ALA A 115 -5.33 14.82 -0.48
C ALA A 115 -6.09 13.49 -0.65
N LEU A 116 -6.38 12.77 0.44
CA LEU A 116 -7.23 11.58 0.39
C LEU A 116 -8.64 11.90 -0.09
N VAL A 117 -9.28 12.95 0.43
CA VAL A 117 -10.64 13.34 -0.01
C VAL A 117 -10.66 13.65 -1.50
N VAL A 118 -9.69 14.43 -1.99
CA VAL A 118 -9.55 14.74 -3.43
C VAL A 118 -9.37 13.44 -4.24
N TYR A 119 -8.55 12.51 -3.77
CA TYR A 119 -8.34 11.22 -4.41
C TYR A 119 -9.64 10.40 -4.47
N LEU A 120 -10.37 10.26 -3.36
CA LEU A 120 -11.61 9.50 -3.31
C LEU A 120 -12.65 10.07 -4.30
N VAL A 121 -12.79 11.41 -4.36
CA VAL A 121 -13.64 12.08 -5.35
C VAL A 121 -13.12 11.85 -6.78
N ALA A 122 -11.83 11.86 -7.02
CA ALA A 122 -11.28 11.59 -8.34
C ALA A 122 -11.57 10.15 -8.80
N VAL A 123 -11.46 9.16 -7.92
CA VAL A 123 -11.78 7.75 -8.21
C VAL A 123 -13.26 7.54 -8.51
N THR A 124 -14.18 8.25 -7.80
CA THR A 124 -15.61 8.17 -8.13
C THR A 124 -15.93 8.65 -9.55
N ARG A 125 -15.17 9.63 -10.05
CA ARG A 125 -15.34 10.20 -11.41
C ARG A 125 -14.59 9.42 -12.47
N ASN A 126 -13.44 8.83 -12.12
CA ASN A 126 -12.59 8.10 -13.04
C ASN A 126 -11.86 6.98 -12.29
N ASP A 127 -12.36 5.76 -12.45
CA ASP A 127 -11.82 4.53 -11.84
C ASP A 127 -10.67 3.89 -12.65
N ASN A 128 -10.01 4.66 -13.50
CA ASN A 128 -8.80 4.22 -14.18
C ASN A 128 -7.63 4.15 -13.18
N PHE A 129 -6.85 3.08 -13.25
CA PHE A 129 -5.68 2.87 -12.37
C PHE A 129 -4.65 4.02 -12.42
N LYS A 130 -4.61 4.79 -13.52
CA LYS A 130 -3.78 6.01 -13.61
C LYS A 130 -4.13 7.04 -12.53
N THR A 131 -5.38 7.07 -12.05
CA THR A 131 -5.80 7.94 -10.92
C THR A 131 -5.09 7.54 -9.63
N VAL A 132 -4.95 6.22 -9.40
CA VAL A 132 -4.17 5.68 -8.27
C VAL A 132 -2.70 6.09 -8.38
N VAL A 133 -2.07 5.86 -9.53
CA VAL A 133 -0.65 6.18 -9.75
C VAL A 133 -0.36 7.67 -9.50
N ARG A 134 -1.25 8.57 -9.92
CA ARG A 134 -1.12 10.01 -9.71
C ARG A 134 -1.15 10.42 -8.23
N PHE A 135 -1.84 9.68 -7.39
CA PHE A 135 -1.88 9.91 -5.94
C PHE A 135 -0.75 9.16 -5.20
N TYR A 136 -0.59 7.88 -5.53
CA TYR A 136 0.34 6.98 -4.87
C TYR A 136 1.80 7.38 -5.07
N THR A 137 2.21 7.72 -6.31
CA THR A 137 3.61 8.03 -6.61
C THR A 137 4.14 9.26 -5.85
N PRO A 138 3.46 10.43 -5.85
CA PRO A 138 3.88 11.56 -5.03
C PRO A 138 3.91 11.25 -3.54
N ALA A 139 2.91 10.51 -3.04
CA ALA A 139 2.84 10.14 -1.64
C ALA A 139 4.02 9.23 -1.23
N MET A 140 4.32 8.21 -2.03
CA MET A 140 5.48 7.33 -1.82
C MET A 140 6.79 8.09 -1.87
N THR A 141 6.93 9.03 -2.83
CA THR A 141 8.12 9.88 -2.93
C THR A 141 8.28 10.74 -1.67
N LEU A 142 7.18 11.30 -1.16
CA LEU A 142 7.21 12.10 0.06
C LEU A 142 7.63 11.25 1.28
N VAL A 143 7.08 10.03 1.43
CA VAL A 143 7.49 9.11 2.51
C VAL A 143 8.96 8.72 2.34
N LEU A 144 9.44 8.47 1.12
CA LEU A 144 10.86 8.21 0.84
C LEU A 144 11.74 9.37 1.34
N LEU A 145 11.37 10.62 1.03
CA LEU A 145 12.10 11.81 1.48
C LEU A 145 12.07 11.95 3.00
N MET A 146 10.94 11.67 3.65
CA MET A 146 10.82 11.64 5.11
C MET A 146 11.77 10.61 5.73
N MET A 147 11.83 9.40 5.19
CA MET A 147 12.70 8.34 5.68
C MET A 147 14.18 8.65 5.42
N LEU A 148 14.52 9.22 4.27
CA LEU A 148 15.88 9.71 3.97
C LEU A 148 16.30 10.82 4.94
N TYR A 149 15.44 11.79 5.20
CA TYR A 149 15.69 12.85 6.18
C TYR A 149 15.94 12.27 7.57
N SER A 150 15.09 11.34 8.03
CA SER A 150 15.26 10.69 9.32
C SER A 150 16.56 9.88 9.39
N TRP A 151 16.89 9.16 8.34
CA TRP A 151 18.16 8.39 8.28
C TRP A 151 19.39 9.29 8.36
N LEU A 152 19.42 10.35 7.55
CA LEU A 152 20.58 11.25 7.49
C LEU A 152 20.74 12.11 8.74
N ARG A 153 19.63 12.55 9.34
CA ARG A 153 19.64 13.50 10.46
C ARG A 153 19.68 12.82 11.84
N PHE A 154 18.99 11.69 11.98
CA PHE A 154 18.78 11.04 13.26
C PHE A 154 19.24 9.58 13.30
N GLN A 155 19.70 9.04 12.19
CA GLN A 155 19.97 7.60 12.01
C GLN A 155 18.80 6.74 12.47
N GLY A 156 17.58 7.16 12.14
CA GLY A 156 16.32 6.59 12.62
C GLY A 156 16.25 5.09 12.36
N ALA A 157 16.01 4.34 13.44
CA ALA A 157 15.89 2.88 13.35
C ALA A 157 14.75 2.50 12.39
N GLY A 158 15.00 1.56 11.50
CA GLY A 158 14.00 1.05 10.54
C GLY A 158 13.88 1.82 9.22
N THR A 159 14.40 3.04 9.14
CA THR A 159 14.25 3.90 7.95
C THR A 159 14.86 3.29 6.69
N VAL A 160 16.04 2.67 6.79
CA VAL A 160 16.71 2.02 5.65
C VAL A 160 15.85 0.90 5.06
N TRP A 161 15.18 0.12 5.89
CA TRP A 161 14.28 -0.93 5.44
C TRP A 161 13.08 -0.36 4.67
N ILE A 162 12.51 0.76 5.15
CA ILE A 162 11.37 1.43 4.49
C ILE A 162 11.83 2.09 3.20
N ILE A 163 13.00 2.73 3.17
CA ILE A 163 13.60 3.26 1.94
C ILE A 163 13.74 2.16 0.89
N THR A 164 14.35 1.03 1.27
CA THR A 164 14.54 -0.11 0.37
C THR A 164 13.19 -0.67 -0.10
N SER A 165 12.20 -0.78 0.79
CA SER A 165 10.83 -1.18 0.44
C SER A 165 10.22 -0.28 -0.64
N ILE A 166 10.34 1.03 -0.50
CA ILE A 166 9.79 2.00 -1.46
C ILE A 166 10.49 1.88 -2.82
N LEU A 167 11.83 1.74 -2.82
CA LEU A 167 12.59 1.54 -4.06
C LEU A 167 12.20 0.23 -4.77
N VAL A 168 12.00 -0.85 -4.01
CA VAL A 168 11.47 -2.12 -4.53
C VAL A 168 10.06 -1.93 -5.10
N ALA A 169 9.18 -1.21 -4.41
CA ALA A 169 7.83 -0.91 -4.92
C ALA A 169 7.86 -0.10 -6.23
N PHE A 170 8.75 0.88 -6.35
CA PHE A 170 8.93 1.63 -7.60
C PHE A 170 9.46 0.74 -8.73
N SER A 171 10.39 -0.18 -8.46
CA SER A 171 10.85 -1.14 -9.48
C SER A 171 9.70 -2.04 -9.95
N GLY A 172 8.83 -2.48 -9.05
CA GLY A 172 7.61 -3.22 -9.39
C GLY A 172 6.66 -2.43 -10.29
N ALA A 173 6.44 -1.15 -9.97
CA ALA A 173 5.59 -0.27 -10.78
C ALA A 173 6.15 -0.07 -12.20
N ILE A 174 7.47 0.01 -12.37
CA ILE A 174 8.12 0.07 -13.69
C ILE A 174 7.86 -1.22 -14.46
N VAL A 175 8.02 -2.39 -13.84
CA VAL A 175 7.74 -3.68 -14.47
C VAL A 175 6.28 -3.76 -14.91
N GLN A 176 5.34 -3.38 -14.03
CA GLN A 176 3.92 -3.39 -14.36
C GLN A 176 3.60 -2.49 -15.57
N GLN A 177 4.15 -1.28 -15.61
CA GLN A 177 3.90 -0.33 -16.71
C GLN A 177 4.58 -0.72 -18.01
N SER A 178 5.67 -1.49 -17.97
CA SER A 178 6.39 -1.98 -19.16
C SER A 178 5.59 -3.02 -19.95
N GLY A 179 4.59 -3.66 -19.33
CA GLY A 179 3.86 -4.77 -19.93
C GLY A 179 4.69 -6.05 -20.09
N PHE A 180 5.90 -6.11 -19.46
CA PHE A 180 6.78 -7.27 -19.56
C PHE A 180 6.15 -8.51 -18.93
N ALA A 181 6.06 -9.60 -19.68
CA ALA A 181 5.56 -10.88 -19.24
C ALA A 181 6.63 -11.98 -19.41
N LEU A 182 6.83 -12.77 -18.34
CA LEU A 182 7.73 -13.94 -18.41
C LEU A 182 7.09 -15.11 -19.16
N HIS A 183 5.77 -15.25 -19.04
CA HIS A 183 5.01 -16.31 -19.69
C HIS A 183 3.56 -15.85 -19.91
N LYS A 184 2.83 -16.49 -20.86
CA LYS A 184 1.41 -16.20 -21.13
C LYS A 184 0.49 -16.31 -19.89
N HIS A 185 0.89 -17.10 -18.88
CA HIS A 185 0.18 -17.29 -17.61
C HIS A 185 0.86 -16.60 -16.42
N PHE A 186 1.95 -15.86 -16.66
CA PHE A 186 2.67 -15.11 -15.65
C PHE A 186 3.07 -13.75 -16.24
N ASN A 187 2.13 -12.80 -16.16
CA ASN A 187 2.21 -11.52 -16.80
C ASN A 187 2.82 -10.43 -15.90
N HIS A 188 2.87 -9.19 -16.40
CA HIS A 188 3.43 -8.05 -15.69
C HIS A 188 2.76 -7.76 -14.33
N ASN A 189 1.46 -8.06 -14.17
CA ASN A 189 0.76 -7.89 -12.90
C ASN A 189 1.26 -8.92 -11.88
N ASP A 190 1.44 -10.17 -12.29
CA ASP A 190 1.92 -11.24 -11.40
C ASP A 190 3.33 -10.95 -10.92
N ILE A 191 4.22 -10.48 -11.82
CA ILE A 191 5.58 -10.07 -11.47
C ILE A 191 5.54 -8.90 -10.50
N TYR A 192 4.70 -7.90 -10.78
CA TYR A 192 4.49 -6.76 -9.89
C TYR A 192 4.06 -7.21 -8.49
N HIS A 193 3.10 -8.12 -8.38
CA HIS A 193 2.62 -8.64 -7.09
C HIS A 193 3.72 -9.36 -6.31
N VAL A 194 4.58 -10.15 -6.98
CA VAL A 194 5.73 -10.80 -6.32
C VAL A 194 6.71 -9.76 -5.78
N ILE A 195 7.05 -8.75 -6.57
CA ILE A 195 7.93 -7.64 -6.15
C ILE A 195 7.28 -6.88 -4.98
N GLN A 196 5.97 -6.61 -5.06
CA GLN A 196 5.21 -5.94 -4.00
C GLN A 196 5.23 -6.72 -2.69
N MET A 197 5.08 -8.05 -2.71
CA MET A 197 5.21 -8.89 -1.51
C MET A 197 6.58 -8.78 -0.86
N GLY A 198 7.65 -8.73 -1.67
CA GLY A 198 9.01 -8.43 -1.18
C GLY A 198 9.10 -7.03 -0.54
N GLY A 199 8.52 -6.02 -1.17
CA GLY A 199 8.40 -4.67 -0.62
C GLY A 199 7.63 -4.64 0.70
N MET A 200 6.50 -5.34 0.81
CA MET A 200 5.72 -5.47 2.04
C MET A 200 6.55 -6.06 3.19
N TYR A 201 7.31 -7.11 2.92
CA TYR A 201 8.18 -7.71 3.93
C TYR A 201 9.26 -6.72 4.42
N LEU A 202 9.92 -6.02 3.50
CA LEU A 202 10.93 -5.01 3.85
C LEU A 202 10.30 -3.86 4.67
N MET A 203 9.12 -3.39 4.29
CA MET A 203 8.38 -2.36 5.04
C MET A 203 8.06 -2.86 6.46
N TYR A 204 7.54 -4.07 6.60
CA TYR A 204 7.27 -4.68 7.90
C TYR A 204 8.53 -4.72 8.78
N ARG A 205 9.68 -5.16 8.23
CA ARG A 205 10.97 -5.19 8.95
C ARG A 205 11.39 -3.81 9.45
N GLY A 206 11.12 -2.77 8.69
CA GLY A 206 11.38 -1.39 9.11
C GLY A 206 10.45 -0.92 10.21
N VAL A 207 9.15 -1.17 10.02
CA VAL A 207 8.11 -0.64 10.91
C VAL A 207 8.17 -1.24 12.31
N ILE A 208 8.54 -2.51 12.49
CA ILE A 208 8.66 -3.15 13.82
C ILE A 208 9.63 -2.44 14.76
N ILE A 209 10.61 -1.71 14.21
CA ILE A 209 11.62 -0.96 14.97
C ILE A 209 11.49 0.56 14.79
N LEU A 210 10.56 1.03 13.95
CA LEU A 210 10.28 2.44 13.76
C LEU A 210 9.69 3.04 15.04
N LYS A 211 9.96 4.33 15.30
CA LYS A 211 9.48 5.03 16.50
C LYS A 211 8.76 6.33 16.10
N ASP A 212 7.84 6.79 16.95
CA ASP A 212 7.32 8.14 16.85
C ASP A 212 8.43 9.17 17.14
N PHE A 213 8.33 10.36 16.56
CA PHE A 213 9.31 11.45 16.71
C PHE A 213 9.70 11.72 18.18
N VAL A 214 8.73 11.74 19.08
CA VAL A 214 8.94 12.01 20.51
C VAL A 214 9.76 10.93 21.24
N HIS A 215 9.99 9.79 20.62
CA HIS A 215 10.81 8.70 21.15
C HIS A 215 12.18 8.57 20.45
N ILE A 216 12.49 9.50 19.53
CA ILE A 216 13.78 9.57 18.84
C ILE A 216 14.68 10.60 19.53
N HIS A 217 14.08 11.61 20.14
CA HIS A 217 14.71 12.70 20.89
C HIS A 217 14.36 12.62 22.36
#